data_1606147eb81c8e290912c5769e38b84f
#
_entry.id   1606147eb81c8e290912c5769e38b84f
#
_cell.length_a   1.000
_cell.length_b   1.000
_cell.length_c   1.000
_cell.angle_alpha   90.00
_cell.angle_beta   90.00
_cell.angle_gamma   90.00
#
_symmetry.space_group_name_H-M   'P 1'
#
loop_
_entity.id
_entity.type
_entity.pdbx_description
1 polymer ?
#
loop_
_entity_poly.entity_id
_entity_poly.type
_entity_poly.pdbx_seq_one_letter_code
_entity_poly.pdbx_strand_id
1 'polypeptide(L)'
;MGEPTLSSQDHDVSEMTIRRDLERLESEGLLSRTHGGAILKQHMVGEPLYVNNVLTHAEEKRRIAAAAAATIKPGETVFLSSGTTAAQVLRHLDPQLEARVITHNVGALAESEGLRIELVLLGGVFRPQSNALEGPVPTDLVSGFYASKMLLGADGVSLEEGLTTPSIGVATVEKAMLRQTRGEVLVLADSSKIGVVADVAICPLDRADLVIVDDGIEDGVLEELKRLGLQVVVV
;
A
#
# COMPACT_ATOMS: atom_id res chain seq x y z
N MET A 1 -0.03 8.90 20.40
CA MET A 1 0.69 8.40 21.60
C MET A 1 1.88 7.64 21.03
N GLY A 2 3.08 8.22 21.05
CA GLY A 2 4.27 7.58 20.47
C GLY A 2 4.56 6.26 21.18
N GLU A 3 4.75 5.20 20.41
CA GLU A 3 5.24 3.94 20.94
C GLU A 3 6.66 4.09 21.46
N PRO A 4 7.03 3.39 22.55
CA PRO A 4 8.33 3.59 23.18
C PRO A 4 9.46 3.05 22.31
N THR A 5 10.33 3.91 21.84
CA THR A 5 11.63 3.53 21.29
C THR A 5 12.49 3.00 22.43
N LEU A 6 12.67 1.68 22.50
CA LEU A 6 13.53 1.05 23.49
C LEU A 6 15.00 1.33 23.13
N SER A 7 15.67 2.21 23.89
CA SER A 7 17.12 2.40 23.79
C SER A 7 17.84 1.58 24.87
N SER A 8 19.06 1.14 24.59
CA SER A 8 19.90 0.42 25.57
C SER A 8 20.18 1.24 26.85
N GLN A 9 19.99 2.54 26.79
CA GLN A 9 20.20 3.46 27.92
C GLN A 9 19.06 3.44 28.95
N ASP A 10 17.88 2.94 28.56
CA ASP A 10 16.69 2.95 29.44
C ASP A 10 16.57 1.70 30.33
N HIS A 11 17.37 0.63 30.09
CA HIS A 11 17.15 -0.67 30.71
C HIS A 11 18.37 -1.33 31.36
N ASP A 12 19.47 -0.62 31.61
CA ASP A 12 20.70 -1.13 32.28
C ASP A 12 21.18 -2.50 31.73
N VAL A 13 20.93 -2.77 30.43
CA VAL A 13 21.33 -3.98 29.70
C VAL A 13 22.36 -3.65 28.61
N SER A 14 23.29 -4.58 28.36
CA SER A 14 24.31 -4.36 27.34
C SER A 14 23.69 -4.43 25.93
N GLU A 15 24.25 -3.67 24.98
CA GLU A 15 23.87 -3.75 23.55
C GLU A 15 23.94 -5.20 23.02
N MET A 16 24.89 -5.99 23.53
CA MET A 16 25.04 -7.40 23.17
C MET A 16 23.83 -8.24 23.61
N THR A 17 23.25 -7.93 24.76
CA THR A 17 22.04 -8.60 25.28
C THR A 17 20.84 -8.26 24.42
N ILE A 18 20.61 -6.98 24.13
CA ILE A 18 19.54 -6.53 23.25
C ILE A 18 19.65 -7.19 21.87
N ARG A 19 20.86 -7.18 21.30
CA ARG A 19 21.10 -7.78 19.98
C ARG A 19 20.76 -9.29 19.95
N ARG A 20 21.10 -10.02 20.99
CA ARG A 20 20.81 -11.45 21.13
C ARG A 20 19.32 -11.71 21.31
N ASP A 21 18.64 -10.87 22.08
CA ASP A 21 17.19 -10.99 22.28
C ASP A 21 16.42 -10.68 20.99
N LEU A 22 16.86 -9.66 20.24
CA LEU A 22 16.29 -9.37 18.92
C LEU A 22 16.55 -10.50 17.92
N GLU A 23 17.75 -11.11 17.90
CA GLU A 23 18.06 -12.28 17.07
C GLU A 23 17.16 -13.48 17.40
N ARG A 24 16.88 -13.69 18.67
CA ARG A 24 15.94 -14.72 19.10
C ARG A 24 14.51 -14.44 18.64
N LEU A 25 13.99 -13.23 18.87
CA LEU A 25 12.64 -12.84 18.47
C LEU A 25 12.47 -12.88 16.94
N GLU A 26 13.51 -12.51 16.19
CA GLU A 26 13.54 -12.64 14.73
C GLU A 26 13.47 -14.11 14.30
N SER A 27 14.22 -14.99 14.95
CA SER A 27 14.18 -16.44 14.68
C SER A 27 12.83 -17.08 15.04
N GLU A 28 12.09 -16.49 16.00
CA GLU A 28 10.73 -16.86 16.37
C GLU A 28 9.68 -16.24 15.44
N GLY A 29 10.10 -15.38 14.47
CA GLY A 29 9.22 -14.72 13.50
C GLY A 29 8.37 -13.57 14.06
N LEU A 30 8.71 -13.06 15.24
CA LEU A 30 7.95 -12.03 15.95
C LEU A 30 8.33 -10.60 15.51
N LEU A 31 9.50 -10.42 14.94
CA LEU A 31 9.96 -9.14 14.43
C LEU A 31 10.91 -9.33 13.23
N SER A 32 11.15 -8.24 12.50
CA SER A 32 12.24 -8.11 11.53
C SER A 32 13.24 -7.08 12.03
N ARG A 33 14.55 -7.40 12.02
CA ARG A 33 15.58 -6.45 12.43
C ARG A 33 15.90 -5.45 11.32
N THR A 34 16.18 -4.23 11.73
CA THR A 34 16.70 -3.15 10.88
C THR A 34 18.09 -2.73 11.37
N HIS A 35 18.79 -1.85 10.61
CA HIS A 35 20.11 -1.36 11.01
C HIS A 35 20.12 -0.60 12.34
N GLY A 36 18.99 0.00 12.74
CA GLY A 36 18.87 0.80 13.96
C GLY A 36 17.91 0.27 15.00
N GLY A 37 17.23 -0.87 14.74
CA GLY A 37 16.18 -1.37 15.63
C GLY A 37 15.53 -2.65 15.15
N ALA A 38 14.25 -2.81 15.43
CA ALA A 38 13.43 -3.94 14.99
C ALA A 38 11.98 -3.51 14.78
N ILE A 39 11.34 -4.10 13.79
CA ILE A 39 9.93 -3.89 13.48
C ILE A 39 9.16 -5.12 13.94
N LEU A 40 8.14 -4.93 14.77
CA LEU A 40 7.24 -6.00 15.15
C LEU A 40 6.49 -6.51 13.91
N LYS A 41 6.52 -7.81 13.69
CA LYS A 41 5.64 -8.45 12.70
C LYS A 41 4.26 -8.58 13.31
N GLN A 42 3.29 -7.88 12.75
CA GLN A 42 1.90 -7.97 13.15
C GLN A 42 1.14 -8.76 12.10
N HIS A 43 0.62 -9.93 12.48
CA HIS A 43 -0.30 -10.64 11.62
C HIS A 43 -1.68 -9.97 11.71
N MET A 44 -2.24 -9.60 10.56
CA MET A 44 -3.58 -9.00 10.51
C MET A 44 -4.63 -10.02 10.95
N VAL A 45 -5.37 -9.71 12.00
CA VAL A 45 -6.47 -10.55 12.48
C VAL A 45 -7.79 -10.03 11.92
N GLY A 46 -8.28 -10.68 10.89
CA GLY A 46 -9.52 -10.30 10.20
C GLY A 46 -9.34 -9.10 9.27
N GLU A 47 -10.30 -8.91 8.38
CA GLU A 47 -10.31 -7.80 7.43
C GLU A 47 -11.18 -6.67 7.97
N PRO A 48 -10.65 -5.46 8.16
CA PRO A 48 -11.46 -4.31 8.55
C PRO A 48 -12.47 -3.96 7.45
N LEU A 49 -13.67 -3.53 7.84
CA LEU A 49 -14.65 -3.02 6.89
C LEU A 49 -14.14 -1.76 6.20
N TYR A 50 -14.32 -1.64 4.90
CA TYR A 50 -13.96 -0.47 4.11
C TYR A 50 -14.45 0.85 4.74
N VAL A 51 -15.71 0.87 5.20
CA VAL A 51 -16.31 2.06 5.82
C VAL A 51 -15.59 2.52 7.08
N ASN A 52 -15.04 1.60 7.86
CA ASN A 52 -14.25 1.91 9.04
C ASN A 52 -12.87 2.46 8.64
N ASN A 53 -12.27 1.87 7.61
CA ASN A 53 -10.97 2.30 7.08
C ASN A 53 -11.01 3.70 6.46
N VAL A 54 -12.16 4.18 6.00
CA VAL A 54 -12.28 5.56 5.48
C VAL A 54 -11.90 6.60 6.54
N LEU A 55 -12.28 6.36 7.80
CA LEU A 55 -12.09 7.31 8.91
C LEU A 55 -10.75 7.11 9.64
N THR A 56 -10.14 5.94 9.50
CA THR A 56 -8.87 5.62 10.16
C THR A 56 -7.72 6.23 9.38
N HIS A 57 -6.81 6.96 10.07
CA HIS A 57 -5.66 7.64 9.46
C HIS A 57 -6.06 8.52 8.25
N ALA A 58 -7.17 9.26 8.38
CA ALA A 58 -7.77 9.97 7.26
C ALA A 58 -6.88 11.10 6.73
N GLU A 59 -6.14 11.78 7.60
CA GLU A 59 -5.24 12.88 7.21
C GLU A 59 -3.97 12.34 6.54
N GLU A 60 -3.38 11.28 7.08
CA GLU A 60 -2.24 10.58 6.50
C GLU A 60 -2.58 10.10 5.09
N LYS A 61 -3.71 9.43 4.92
CA LYS A 61 -4.21 8.97 3.61
C LYS A 61 -4.44 10.11 2.64
N ARG A 62 -4.96 11.25 3.13
CA ARG A 62 -5.16 12.44 2.30
C ARG A 62 -3.83 12.97 1.77
N ARG A 63 -2.79 13.06 2.62
CA ARG A 63 -1.45 13.52 2.21
C ARG A 63 -0.82 12.55 1.20
N ILE A 64 -0.88 11.25 1.48
CA ILE A 64 -0.40 10.19 0.57
C ILE A 64 -1.12 10.27 -0.77
N ALA A 65 -2.45 10.37 -0.77
CA ALA A 65 -3.26 10.46 -1.97
C ALA A 65 -2.93 11.72 -2.81
N ALA A 66 -2.72 12.86 -2.16
CA ALA A 66 -2.33 14.10 -2.84
C ALA A 66 -0.96 13.98 -3.52
N ALA A 67 0.03 13.39 -2.83
CA ALA A 67 1.34 13.13 -3.40
C ALA A 67 1.28 12.15 -4.58
N ALA A 68 0.48 11.09 -4.47
CA ALA A 68 0.26 10.14 -5.55
C ALA A 68 -0.41 10.78 -6.77
N ALA A 69 -1.45 11.60 -6.57
CA ALA A 69 -2.15 12.33 -7.63
C ALA A 69 -1.19 13.23 -8.45
N ALA A 70 -0.26 13.90 -7.77
CA ALA A 70 0.74 14.76 -8.41
C ALA A 70 1.70 14.01 -9.35
N THR A 71 1.76 12.69 -9.27
CA THR A 71 2.61 11.87 -10.17
C THR A 71 1.92 11.53 -11.50
N ILE A 72 0.61 11.69 -11.61
CA ILE A 72 -0.16 11.32 -12.80
C ILE A 72 -0.04 12.44 -13.84
N LYS A 73 0.31 12.06 -15.06
CA LYS A 73 0.53 13.01 -16.18
C LYS A 73 -0.60 12.92 -17.20
N PRO A 74 -0.84 13.99 -17.97
CA PRO A 74 -1.80 13.96 -19.08
C PRO A 74 -1.49 12.84 -20.07
N GLY A 75 -2.54 12.15 -20.51
CA GLY A 75 -2.46 11.07 -21.48
C GLY A 75 -2.06 9.70 -20.90
N GLU A 76 -1.73 9.62 -19.62
CA GLU A 76 -1.39 8.35 -18.98
C GLU A 76 -2.61 7.44 -18.83
N THR A 77 -2.37 6.13 -18.92
CA THR A 77 -3.27 5.08 -18.44
C THR A 77 -2.72 4.56 -17.13
N VAL A 78 -3.53 4.63 -16.07
CA VAL A 78 -3.15 4.31 -14.70
C VAL A 78 -4.05 3.19 -14.17
N PHE A 79 -3.46 2.15 -13.63
CA PHE A 79 -4.19 1.21 -12.77
C PHE A 79 -4.28 1.77 -11.35
N LEU A 80 -5.49 1.75 -10.80
CA LEU A 80 -5.78 2.16 -9.44
C LEU A 80 -6.32 0.94 -8.67
N SER A 81 -5.63 0.54 -7.60
CA SER A 81 -6.04 -0.59 -6.78
C SER A 81 -7.29 -0.30 -5.94
N SER A 82 -7.74 -1.30 -5.20
CA SER A 82 -8.76 -1.12 -4.17
C SER A 82 -8.23 -0.34 -2.95
N GLY A 83 -9.11 -0.10 -1.99
CA GLY A 83 -8.78 0.56 -0.73
C GLY A 83 -9.07 2.05 -0.69
N THR A 84 -9.09 2.58 0.54
CA THR A 84 -9.53 3.95 0.83
C THR A 84 -8.49 5.00 0.43
N THR A 85 -7.21 4.71 0.57
CA THR A 85 -6.13 5.62 0.16
C THR A 85 -6.11 5.79 -1.37
N ALA A 86 -6.22 4.67 -2.10
CA ALA A 86 -6.24 4.68 -3.55
C ALA A 86 -7.46 5.46 -4.11
N ALA A 87 -8.66 5.24 -3.57
CA ALA A 87 -9.84 5.99 -4.00
C ALA A 87 -9.64 7.52 -3.83
N GLN A 88 -9.06 7.95 -2.72
CA GLN A 88 -8.84 9.37 -2.43
C GLN A 88 -7.88 10.05 -3.42
N VAL A 89 -7.05 9.33 -4.16
CA VAL A 89 -6.18 9.93 -5.18
C VAL A 89 -6.98 10.74 -6.18
N LEU A 90 -8.16 10.27 -6.57
CA LEU A 90 -9.01 10.96 -7.55
C LEU A 90 -9.47 12.34 -7.07
N ARG A 91 -9.69 12.53 -5.76
CA ARG A 91 -10.06 13.86 -5.18
C ARG A 91 -8.99 14.93 -5.38
N HIS A 92 -7.74 14.51 -5.58
CA HIS A 92 -6.59 15.41 -5.66
C HIS A 92 -6.09 15.62 -7.10
N LEU A 93 -6.77 15.02 -8.08
CA LEU A 93 -6.45 15.25 -9.49
C LEU A 93 -6.90 16.64 -9.91
N ASP A 94 -6.12 17.26 -10.82
CA ASP A 94 -6.61 18.43 -11.54
C ASP A 94 -7.91 18.05 -12.29
N PRO A 95 -9.02 18.78 -12.08
CA PRO A 95 -10.28 18.49 -12.78
C PRO A 95 -10.17 18.53 -14.31
N GLN A 96 -9.15 19.20 -14.86
CA GLN A 96 -8.90 19.28 -16.28
C GLN A 96 -7.92 18.21 -16.80
N LEU A 97 -7.39 17.35 -15.91
CA LEU A 97 -6.48 16.29 -16.30
C LEU A 97 -7.18 15.30 -17.24
N GLU A 98 -6.61 15.08 -18.40
CA GLU A 98 -7.05 14.05 -19.35
C GLU A 98 -6.15 12.81 -19.17
N ALA A 99 -6.68 11.80 -18.51
CA ALA A 99 -6.02 10.52 -18.26
C ALA A 99 -7.06 9.39 -18.25
N ARG A 100 -6.62 8.15 -18.37
CA ARG A 100 -7.46 6.98 -18.18
C ARG A 100 -7.11 6.32 -16.86
N VAL A 101 -8.12 6.10 -16.01
CA VAL A 101 -7.98 5.36 -14.77
C VAL A 101 -8.78 4.07 -14.86
N ILE A 102 -8.12 2.95 -14.65
CA ILE A 102 -8.71 1.61 -14.69
C ILE A 102 -8.66 1.04 -13.28
N THR A 103 -9.80 0.67 -12.74
CA THR A 103 -9.91 0.25 -11.35
C THR A 103 -11.00 -0.79 -11.12
N HIS A 104 -10.83 -1.59 -10.08
CA HIS A 104 -11.88 -2.44 -9.52
C HIS A 104 -12.47 -1.87 -8.21
N ASN A 105 -12.04 -0.69 -7.80
CA ASN A 105 -12.46 0.02 -6.58
C ASN A 105 -13.77 0.76 -6.83
N VAL A 106 -14.85 0.32 -6.19
CA VAL A 106 -16.17 0.95 -6.34
C VAL A 106 -16.18 2.37 -5.74
N GLY A 107 -15.37 2.62 -4.70
CA GLY A 107 -15.22 3.95 -4.11
C GLY A 107 -14.71 5.01 -5.09
N ALA A 108 -14.00 4.61 -6.14
CA ALA A 108 -13.51 5.51 -7.16
C ALA A 108 -14.62 6.24 -7.93
N LEU A 109 -15.82 5.64 -8.04
CA LEU A 109 -16.94 6.30 -8.72
C LEU A 109 -17.34 7.63 -8.08
N ALA A 110 -17.51 7.64 -6.75
CA ALA A 110 -17.87 8.86 -6.03
C ALA A 110 -16.75 9.92 -6.09
N GLU A 111 -15.51 9.49 -6.12
CA GLU A 111 -14.34 10.37 -6.12
C GLU A 111 -14.01 10.96 -7.52
N SER A 112 -14.59 10.40 -8.57
CA SER A 112 -14.35 10.84 -9.95
C SER A 112 -15.31 11.92 -10.45
N GLU A 113 -16.29 12.32 -9.66
CA GLU A 113 -17.28 13.32 -10.05
C GLU A 113 -16.60 14.68 -10.38
N GLY A 114 -16.92 15.22 -11.55
CA GLY A 114 -16.37 16.50 -12.01
C GLY A 114 -14.97 16.42 -12.64
N LEU A 115 -14.34 15.25 -12.70
CA LEU A 115 -13.06 15.05 -13.37
C LEU A 115 -13.24 14.77 -14.87
N ARG A 116 -12.25 15.19 -15.69
CA ARG A 116 -12.20 14.89 -17.13
C ARG A 116 -11.49 13.58 -17.47
N ILE A 117 -11.24 12.72 -16.49
CA ILE A 117 -10.64 11.41 -16.73
C ILE A 117 -11.62 10.44 -17.38
N GLU A 118 -11.11 9.48 -18.15
CA GLU A 118 -11.86 8.29 -18.53
C GLU A 118 -11.73 7.25 -17.41
N LEU A 119 -12.77 7.08 -16.60
CA LEU A 119 -12.80 6.07 -15.55
C LEU A 119 -13.36 4.76 -16.10
N VAL A 120 -12.54 3.71 -16.13
CA VAL A 120 -12.92 2.35 -16.46
C VAL A 120 -13.10 1.56 -15.16
N LEU A 121 -14.35 1.37 -14.74
CA LEU A 121 -14.65 0.48 -13.63
C LEU A 121 -14.76 -0.94 -14.15
N LEU A 122 -13.86 -1.82 -13.70
CA LEU A 122 -13.87 -3.24 -14.05
C LEU A 122 -15.12 -3.90 -13.45
N GLY A 123 -15.82 -4.71 -14.25
CA GLY A 123 -16.97 -5.48 -13.77
C GLY A 123 -16.58 -6.57 -12.77
N GLY A 124 -17.56 -7.31 -12.25
CA GLY A 124 -17.29 -8.45 -11.37
C GLY A 124 -18.28 -8.59 -10.23
N VAL A 125 -17.93 -9.42 -9.25
CA VAL A 125 -18.72 -9.62 -8.03
C VAL A 125 -18.35 -8.55 -7.03
N PHE A 126 -19.33 -7.78 -6.58
CA PHE A 126 -19.10 -6.76 -5.57
C PHE A 126 -18.91 -7.39 -4.19
N ARG A 127 -17.79 -7.07 -3.56
CA ARG A 127 -17.46 -7.45 -2.19
C ARG A 127 -17.54 -6.23 -1.27
N PRO A 128 -18.55 -6.16 -0.38
CA PRO A 128 -18.72 -4.99 0.49
C PRO A 128 -17.56 -4.75 1.46
N GLN A 129 -16.88 -5.83 1.89
CA GLN A 129 -15.77 -5.77 2.85
C GLN A 129 -14.65 -4.86 2.35
N SER A 130 -14.20 -5.08 1.12
CA SER A 130 -13.13 -4.32 0.45
C SER A 130 -13.67 -3.15 -0.41
N ASN A 131 -14.99 -3.03 -0.58
CA ASN A 131 -15.63 -2.11 -1.51
C ASN A 131 -15.05 -2.22 -2.94
N ALA A 132 -14.83 -3.45 -3.37
CA ALA A 132 -14.17 -3.79 -4.63
C ALA A 132 -14.94 -4.81 -5.46
N LEU A 133 -14.63 -4.87 -6.74
CA LEU A 133 -15.15 -5.86 -7.68
C LEU A 133 -14.10 -6.96 -7.87
N GLU A 134 -14.51 -8.20 -7.64
CA GLU A 134 -13.62 -9.37 -7.62
C GLU A 134 -14.10 -10.45 -8.60
N GLY A 135 -13.27 -11.47 -8.77
CA GLY A 135 -13.58 -12.66 -9.56
C GLY A 135 -12.93 -12.66 -10.94
N PRO A 136 -13.33 -13.61 -11.83
CA PRO A 136 -12.70 -13.78 -13.13
C PRO A 136 -12.92 -12.59 -14.07
N VAL A 137 -14.07 -11.92 -14.00
CA VAL A 137 -14.43 -10.82 -14.91
C VAL A 137 -13.42 -9.66 -14.84
N PRO A 138 -13.13 -9.04 -13.67
CA PRO A 138 -12.13 -7.99 -13.62
C PRO A 138 -10.73 -8.48 -13.97
N THR A 139 -10.39 -9.70 -13.58
CA THR A 139 -9.08 -10.30 -13.88
C THR A 139 -8.86 -10.46 -15.38
N ASP A 140 -9.89 -10.93 -16.12
CA ASP A 140 -9.83 -11.10 -17.57
C ASP A 140 -9.81 -9.74 -18.29
N LEU A 141 -10.65 -8.79 -17.86
CA LEU A 141 -10.72 -7.46 -18.46
C LEU A 141 -9.38 -6.71 -18.36
N VAL A 142 -8.67 -6.81 -17.22
CA VAL A 142 -7.34 -6.20 -17.04
C VAL A 142 -6.37 -6.64 -18.13
N SER A 143 -6.47 -7.88 -18.63
CA SER A 143 -5.57 -8.42 -19.66
C SER A 143 -5.65 -7.66 -21.00
N GLY A 144 -6.73 -6.94 -21.24
CA GLY A 144 -6.94 -6.11 -22.44
C GLY A 144 -6.31 -4.70 -22.35
N PHE A 145 -5.69 -4.35 -21.23
CA PHE A 145 -5.11 -3.03 -21.00
C PHE A 145 -3.63 -3.10 -20.69
N TYR A 146 -2.92 -2.02 -21.00
CA TYR A 146 -1.58 -1.74 -20.48
C TYR A 146 -1.61 -0.38 -19.81
N ALA A 147 -1.00 -0.30 -18.61
CA ALA A 147 -0.85 0.96 -17.90
C ALA A 147 0.62 1.38 -17.84
N SER A 148 0.87 2.68 -17.90
CA SER A 148 2.18 3.27 -17.66
C SER A 148 2.48 3.40 -16.17
N LYS A 149 1.46 3.30 -15.33
CA LYS A 149 1.58 3.47 -13.87
C LYS A 149 0.55 2.61 -13.15
N MET A 150 0.94 2.09 -11.97
CA MET A 150 0.01 1.49 -11.03
C MET A 150 0.12 2.18 -9.68
N LEU A 151 -1.02 2.58 -9.13
CA LEU A 151 -1.16 3.05 -7.76
C LEU A 151 -1.73 1.91 -6.93
N LEU A 152 -0.89 1.32 -6.09
CA LEU A 152 -1.17 0.11 -5.35
C LEU A 152 -1.28 0.40 -3.85
N GLY A 153 -2.48 0.30 -3.29
CA GLY A 153 -2.69 0.22 -1.85
C GLY A 153 -2.32 -1.17 -1.32
N ALA A 154 -2.03 -1.26 -0.05
CA ALA A 154 -1.81 -2.54 0.62
C ALA A 154 -2.39 -2.51 2.03
N ASP A 155 -2.86 -3.65 2.50
CA ASP A 155 -3.30 -3.82 3.89
C ASP A 155 -2.13 -4.14 4.82
N GLY A 156 -1.08 -4.72 4.26
CA GLY A 156 0.18 -4.96 4.95
C GLY A 156 1.39 -4.75 4.03
N VAL A 157 2.45 -4.16 4.58
CA VAL A 157 3.75 -3.92 3.93
C VAL A 157 4.86 -4.48 4.82
N SER A 158 5.48 -5.56 4.37
CA SER A 158 6.56 -6.25 5.07
C SER A 158 7.84 -6.21 4.25
N LEU A 159 8.98 -6.02 4.90
CA LEU A 159 10.29 -6.08 4.23
C LEU A 159 10.59 -7.47 3.67
N GLU A 160 10.06 -8.53 4.29
CA GLU A 160 10.30 -9.92 3.91
C GLU A 160 9.18 -10.47 3.01
N GLU A 161 7.92 -10.26 3.42
CA GLU A 161 6.75 -10.86 2.75
C GLU A 161 6.21 -9.96 1.60
N GLY A 162 6.68 -8.72 1.52
CA GLY A 162 6.22 -7.76 0.52
C GLY A 162 4.85 -7.18 0.85
N LEU A 163 4.04 -6.98 -0.19
CA LEU A 163 2.71 -6.39 -0.09
C LEU A 163 1.66 -7.49 0.08
N THR A 164 0.77 -7.32 1.04
CA THR A 164 -0.22 -8.33 1.42
C THR A 164 -1.62 -7.73 1.61
N THR A 165 -2.64 -8.57 1.45
CA THR A 165 -4.06 -8.24 1.66
C THR A 165 -4.80 -9.45 2.22
N PRO A 166 -5.88 -9.31 3.00
CA PRO A 166 -6.66 -10.44 3.48
C PRO A 166 -7.53 -11.10 2.39
N SER A 167 -7.76 -10.44 1.24
CA SER A 167 -8.66 -10.94 0.19
C SER A 167 -7.93 -11.60 -0.98
N ILE A 168 -8.22 -12.89 -1.21
CA ILE A 168 -7.76 -13.62 -2.42
C ILE A 168 -8.28 -12.94 -3.70
N GLY A 169 -9.52 -12.46 -3.69
CA GLY A 169 -10.14 -11.82 -4.85
C GLY A 169 -9.44 -10.52 -5.22
N VAL A 170 -9.19 -9.64 -4.22
CA VAL A 170 -8.41 -8.41 -4.40
C VAL A 170 -7.01 -8.73 -4.92
N ALA A 171 -6.28 -9.60 -4.23
CA ALA A 171 -4.92 -9.98 -4.65
C ALA A 171 -4.87 -10.52 -6.09
N THR A 172 -5.88 -11.26 -6.52
CA THR A 172 -5.93 -11.82 -7.89
C THR A 172 -6.04 -10.72 -8.94
N VAL A 173 -6.91 -9.73 -8.73
CA VAL A 173 -7.06 -8.59 -9.66
C VAL A 173 -5.79 -7.72 -9.65
N GLU A 174 -5.25 -7.41 -8.49
CA GLU A 174 -4.05 -6.59 -8.36
C GLU A 174 -2.81 -7.24 -8.97
N LYS A 175 -2.65 -8.56 -8.82
CA LYS A 175 -1.62 -9.34 -9.54
C LYS A 175 -1.79 -9.26 -11.06
N ALA A 176 -3.02 -9.24 -11.56
CA ALA A 176 -3.28 -9.06 -12.99
C ALA A 176 -2.89 -7.64 -13.43
N MET A 177 -3.25 -6.60 -12.67
CA MET A 177 -2.83 -5.21 -12.93
C MET A 177 -1.31 -5.06 -12.93
N LEU A 178 -0.61 -5.63 -11.95
CA LEU A 178 0.85 -5.63 -11.88
C LEU A 178 1.50 -6.24 -13.12
N ARG A 179 0.97 -7.37 -13.63
CA ARG A 179 1.47 -8.00 -14.87
C ARG A 179 1.29 -7.14 -16.11
N GLN A 180 0.29 -6.27 -16.11
CA GLN A 180 -0.03 -5.39 -17.25
C GLN A 180 0.55 -3.97 -17.10
N THR A 181 1.19 -3.67 -15.96
CA THR A 181 1.90 -2.40 -15.76
C THR A 181 3.24 -2.44 -16.49
N ARG A 182 3.49 -1.45 -17.35
CA ARG A 182 4.68 -1.31 -18.19
C ARG A 182 5.65 -0.24 -17.70
N GLY A 183 5.23 0.55 -16.72
CA GLY A 183 6.02 1.61 -16.10
C GLY A 183 6.04 1.46 -14.59
N GLU A 184 5.86 2.55 -13.88
CA GLU A 184 6.07 2.65 -12.44
C GLU A 184 4.96 2.01 -11.60
N VAL A 185 5.34 1.34 -10.54
CA VAL A 185 4.45 0.85 -9.47
C VAL A 185 4.69 1.67 -8.21
N LEU A 186 3.67 2.42 -7.81
CA LEU A 186 3.70 3.27 -6.61
C LEU A 186 2.87 2.62 -5.51
N VAL A 187 3.49 2.36 -4.38
CA VAL A 187 2.83 1.82 -3.18
C VAL A 187 2.33 2.98 -2.32
N LEU A 188 1.05 2.94 -1.95
CA LEU A 188 0.36 3.93 -1.13
C LEU A 188 -0.01 3.28 0.20
N ALA A 189 0.76 3.55 1.26
CA ALA A 189 0.53 2.94 2.56
C ALA A 189 0.73 3.98 3.67
N ASP A 190 -0.21 4.08 4.60
CA ASP A 190 0.05 4.80 5.84
C ASP A 190 0.98 3.97 6.75
N SER A 191 1.68 4.64 7.67
CA SER A 191 2.69 4.03 8.54
C SER A 191 2.15 2.85 9.37
N SER A 192 0.86 2.82 9.66
CA SER A 192 0.22 1.71 10.38
C SER A 192 0.19 0.38 9.60
N LYS A 193 0.48 0.41 8.30
CA LYS A 193 0.55 -0.78 7.44
C LYS A 193 1.94 -1.40 7.40
N ILE A 194 2.94 -0.67 7.86
CA ILE A 194 4.33 -1.12 7.87
C ILE A 194 4.52 -2.17 8.98
N GLY A 195 5.16 -3.28 8.65
CA GLY A 195 5.34 -4.42 9.56
C GLY A 195 4.12 -5.34 9.66
N VAL A 196 2.99 -4.98 9.04
CA VAL A 196 1.79 -5.81 9.01
C VAL A 196 1.88 -6.84 7.88
N VAL A 197 1.45 -8.07 8.17
CA VAL A 197 1.32 -9.15 7.19
C VAL A 197 -0.11 -9.67 7.21
N ALA A 198 -0.77 -9.68 6.05
CA ALA A 198 -2.08 -10.30 5.87
C ALA A 198 -1.96 -11.66 5.16
N ASP A 199 -3.06 -12.43 5.10
CA ASP A 199 -3.07 -13.83 4.69
C ASP A 199 -2.64 -14.09 3.24
N VAL A 200 -2.76 -13.09 2.35
CA VAL A 200 -2.57 -13.27 0.90
C VAL A 200 -1.52 -12.31 0.36
N ALA A 201 -0.42 -12.84 -0.16
CA ALA A 201 0.58 -12.03 -0.82
C ALA A 201 0.06 -11.42 -2.13
N ILE A 202 0.36 -10.15 -2.36
CA ILE A 202 0.14 -9.46 -3.64
C ILE A 202 1.42 -9.57 -4.49
N CYS A 203 2.53 -9.01 -4.01
CA CYS A 203 3.82 -9.09 -4.68
C CYS A 203 4.96 -8.86 -3.69
N PRO A 204 6.19 -9.31 -4.03
CA PRO A 204 7.39 -8.88 -3.31
C PRO A 204 7.58 -7.36 -3.37
N LEU A 205 8.26 -6.81 -2.39
CA LEU A 205 8.43 -5.37 -2.25
C LEU A 205 9.30 -4.75 -3.37
N ASP A 206 10.22 -5.52 -3.95
CA ASP A 206 11.07 -5.14 -5.08
C ASP A 206 10.30 -4.89 -6.40
N ARG A 207 8.99 -5.19 -6.42
CA ARG A 207 8.10 -4.83 -7.54
C ARG A 207 7.66 -3.38 -7.50
N ALA A 208 7.86 -2.69 -6.39
CA ALA A 208 7.58 -1.27 -6.25
C ALA A 208 8.78 -0.42 -6.71
N ASP A 209 8.50 0.70 -7.37
CA ASP A 209 9.50 1.71 -7.72
C ASP A 209 9.52 2.84 -6.69
N LEU A 210 8.35 3.14 -6.12
CA LEU A 210 8.17 4.23 -5.18
C LEU A 210 7.19 3.82 -4.07
N VAL A 211 7.53 4.15 -2.83
CA VAL A 211 6.62 4.07 -1.67
C VAL A 211 6.28 5.49 -1.23
N ILE A 212 5.00 5.81 -1.13
CA ILE A 212 4.51 7.06 -0.55
C ILE A 212 3.88 6.73 0.80
N VAL A 213 4.44 7.30 1.86
CA VAL A 213 4.07 7.00 3.24
C VAL A 213 4.01 8.30 4.07
N ASP A 214 3.25 8.30 5.15
CA ASP A 214 3.21 9.42 6.08
C ASP A 214 4.45 9.46 7.01
N ASP A 215 4.60 10.58 7.72
CA ASP A 215 5.71 10.88 8.63
C ASP A 215 5.71 10.06 9.92
N GLY A 216 4.73 9.16 10.10
CA GLY A 216 4.73 8.16 11.19
C GLY A 216 5.65 6.96 10.93
N ILE A 217 6.30 6.86 9.76
CA ILE A 217 7.25 5.78 9.47
C ILE A 217 8.50 5.90 10.35
N GLU A 218 8.95 4.78 10.93
CA GLU A 218 10.18 4.74 11.71
C GLU A 218 11.42 4.92 10.83
N ASP A 219 12.42 5.68 11.32
CA ASP A 219 13.68 5.95 10.58
C ASP A 219 14.38 4.65 10.14
N GLY A 220 14.39 3.63 11.01
CA GLY A 220 15.00 2.33 10.70
C GLY A 220 14.36 1.62 9.51
N VAL A 221 13.03 1.73 9.38
CA VAL A 221 12.29 1.17 8.25
C VAL A 221 12.56 1.94 6.98
N LEU A 222 12.54 3.27 7.09
CA LEU A 222 12.82 4.17 5.97
C LEU A 222 14.19 3.88 5.34
N GLU A 223 15.21 3.68 6.17
CA GLU A 223 16.56 3.33 5.70
C GLU A 223 16.61 1.93 5.04
N GLU A 224 15.86 0.95 5.58
CA GLU A 224 15.78 -0.37 4.96
C GLU A 224 15.08 -0.34 3.58
N LEU A 225 13.99 0.40 3.45
CA LEU A 225 13.31 0.57 2.16
C LEU A 225 14.26 1.18 1.12
N LYS A 226 15.00 2.23 1.49
CA LYS A 226 16.00 2.84 0.62
C LYS A 226 17.14 1.88 0.27
N ARG A 227 17.58 1.04 1.22
CA ARG A 227 18.62 0.03 0.99
C ARG A 227 18.18 -1.06 0.02
N LEU A 228 16.90 -1.38 -0.02
CA LEU A 228 16.30 -2.28 -1.01
C LEU A 228 16.21 -1.62 -2.41
N GLY A 229 16.63 -0.37 -2.55
CA GLY A 229 16.62 0.36 -3.83
C GLY A 229 15.31 1.08 -4.12
N LEU A 230 14.38 1.12 -3.17
CA LEU A 230 13.10 1.79 -3.33
C LEU A 230 13.26 3.31 -3.16
N GLN A 231 12.58 4.06 -4.01
CA GLN A 231 12.35 5.47 -3.74
C GLN A 231 11.28 5.59 -2.65
N VAL A 232 11.45 6.50 -1.70
CA VAL A 232 10.47 6.75 -0.64
C VAL A 232 10.18 8.24 -0.55
N VAL A 233 8.91 8.58 -0.62
CA VAL A 233 8.39 9.93 -0.37
C VAL A 233 7.63 9.91 0.94
N VAL A 234 8.10 10.67 1.91
CA VAL A 234 7.45 10.87 3.21
C VAL A 234 6.65 12.18 3.13
N VAL A 235 5.37 12.13 3.49
CA VAL A 235 4.42 13.24 3.37
C VAL A 235 3.79 13.62 4.69
#